data_882176cd14100bac443db5678b220467
#
_entry.id   882176cd14100bac443db5678b220467
#
_cell.length_a   1.000
_cell.length_b   1.000
_cell.length_c   1.000
_cell.angle_alpha   90.00
_cell.angle_beta   90.00
_cell.angle_gamma   90.00
#
_symmetry.space_group_name_H-M   'P 1'
#
loop_
_entity.id
_entity.type
_entity.pdbx_description
1 polymer ?
#
loop_
_entity_poly.entity_id
_entity_poly.type
_entity_poly.pdbx_seq_one_letter_code
_entity_poly.pdbx_strand_id
1 'polypeptide(L)'
;TQRLMSRSLAVYKEMCLSQGIEFKEDKESVTVCGRLTPGKYSVRGDVSSQFISGLMFALPLLPDDSIIDITGAIESGSYLGMTVKALADFGIRISRTDERTIFIKGNQTYKPRTLRVEGDYSNAAFFEAFNSVGGNVAVAGLKKDTCQGDAVYRRLFGKLVRGCPEIDISDCPDLAPVLMAVAAANNGVRLIGTHRLKIKESDRGRAMAEELAKFGCSTEVWDNEITVHPRMLKTPELPLSGHNDHRI
;
A
#
# COMPACT_ATOMS: atom_id res chain seq x y z
N THR A 1 -16.66 3.84 -10.99
CA THR A 1 -15.82 4.92 -11.55
C THR A 1 -14.89 4.31 -12.59
N GLN A 2 -14.49 5.08 -13.61
CA GLN A 2 -13.54 4.62 -14.65
C GLN A 2 -12.23 4.06 -14.05
N ARG A 3 -11.76 4.59 -12.94
CA ARG A 3 -10.59 4.09 -12.20
C ARG A 3 -10.76 2.70 -11.59
N LEU A 4 -11.96 2.37 -11.10
CA LEU A 4 -12.22 1.02 -10.59
C LEU A 4 -12.10 0.00 -11.72
N MET A 5 -12.64 0.34 -12.89
CA MET A 5 -12.61 -0.51 -14.08
C MET A 5 -11.22 -0.62 -14.74
N SER A 6 -10.30 0.31 -14.44
CA SER A 6 -8.92 0.23 -14.95
C SER A 6 -8.00 -0.64 -14.08
N ARG A 7 -8.41 -1.02 -12.87
CA ARG A 7 -7.63 -1.89 -11.99
C ARG A 7 -7.90 -3.35 -12.33
N SER A 8 -6.84 -4.15 -12.40
CA SER A 8 -6.99 -5.59 -12.62
C SER A 8 -7.73 -6.24 -11.46
N LEU A 9 -8.85 -6.89 -11.77
CA LEU A 9 -9.61 -7.72 -10.84
C LEU A 9 -9.32 -9.23 -11.04
N ALA A 10 -8.25 -9.57 -11.76
CA ALA A 10 -7.89 -10.95 -12.11
C ALA A 10 -7.84 -11.87 -10.89
N VAL A 11 -7.29 -11.39 -9.76
CA VAL A 11 -7.22 -12.18 -8.51
C VAL A 11 -8.61 -12.55 -8.00
N TYR A 12 -9.57 -11.61 -7.99
CA TYR A 12 -10.96 -11.91 -7.61
C TYR A 12 -11.64 -12.80 -8.61
N LYS A 13 -11.41 -12.59 -9.90
CA LYS A 13 -11.97 -13.42 -10.96
C LYS A 13 -11.53 -14.88 -10.83
N GLU A 14 -10.24 -15.12 -10.68
CA GLU A 14 -9.67 -16.46 -10.48
C GLU A 14 -10.24 -17.12 -9.22
N MET A 15 -10.30 -16.37 -8.12
CA MET A 15 -10.86 -16.83 -6.86
C MET A 15 -12.36 -17.18 -7.01
N CYS A 16 -13.15 -16.30 -7.60
CA CYS A 16 -14.58 -16.54 -7.82
C CYS A 16 -14.81 -17.79 -8.66
N LEU A 17 -14.10 -17.93 -9.77
CA LEU A 17 -14.21 -19.10 -10.65
C LEU A 17 -13.80 -20.39 -9.93
N SER A 18 -12.76 -20.36 -9.10
CA SER A 18 -12.35 -21.55 -8.31
C SER A 18 -13.39 -22.00 -7.28
N GLN A 19 -14.26 -21.09 -6.86
CA GLN A 19 -15.36 -21.34 -5.92
C GLN A 19 -16.71 -21.56 -6.61
N GLY A 20 -16.74 -21.63 -7.95
CA GLY A 20 -18.01 -21.74 -8.70
C GLY A 20 -18.87 -20.48 -8.65
N ILE A 21 -18.29 -19.33 -8.31
CA ILE A 21 -18.95 -18.04 -8.28
C ILE A 21 -18.88 -17.43 -9.67
N GLU A 22 -20.01 -17.00 -10.20
CA GLU A 22 -20.07 -16.31 -11.48
C GLU A 22 -19.40 -14.93 -11.37
N PHE A 23 -18.46 -14.65 -12.27
CA PHE A 23 -17.77 -13.36 -12.36
C PHE A 23 -17.80 -12.87 -13.81
N LYS A 24 -18.53 -11.80 -14.06
CA LYS A 24 -18.63 -11.15 -15.36
C LYS A 24 -18.08 -9.74 -15.27
N GLU A 25 -17.23 -9.39 -16.20
CA GLU A 25 -16.62 -8.08 -16.31
C GLU A 25 -16.86 -7.54 -17.72
N ASP A 26 -17.41 -6.34 -17.79
CA ASP A 26 -17.53 -5.57 -19.00
C ASP A 26 -16.86 -4.17 -18.84
N LYS A 27 -17.02 -3.29 -19.82
CA LYS A 27 -16.34 -1.97 -19.81
C LYS A 27 -16.83 -1.04 -18.69
N GLU A 28 -18.01 -1.25 -18.16
CA GLU A 28 -18.69 -0.31 -17.26
C GLU A 28 -19.07 -0.95 -15.93
N SER A 29 -19.11 -2.29 -15.86
CA SER A 29 -19.61 -3.02 -14.70
C SER A 29 -18.83 -4.30 -14.41
N VAL A 30 -18.92 -4.72 -13.15
CA VAL A 30 -18.54 -6.04 -12.70
C VAL A 30 -19.74 -6.67 -12.01
N THR A 31 -20.14 -7.84 -12.47
CA THR A 31 -21.22 -8.61 -11.87
C THR A 31 -20.65 -9.86 -11.21
N VAL A 32 -20.95 -10.03 -9.93
CA VAL A 32 -20.58 -11.23 -9.17
C VAL A 32 -21.86 -11.87 -8.64
N CYS A 33 -22.07 -13.16 -8.96
CA CYS A 33 -23.24 -13.88 -8.51
C CYS A 33 -22.85 -15.24 -7.91
N GLY A 34 -23.17 -15.45 -6.64
CA GLY A 34 -22.83 -16.64 -5.89
C GLY A 34 -22.51 -16.34 -4.44
N ARG A 35 -22.00 -17.35 -3.73
CA ARG A 35 -21.62 -17.24 -2.31
C ARG A 35 -20.24 -17.86 -2.11
N LEU A 36 -19.43 -17.23 -1.26
CA LEU A 36 -18.21 -17.84 -0.77
C LEU A 36 -18.55 -19.09 0.06
N THR A 37 -17.76 -20.14 -0.10
CA THR A 37 -17.86 -21.38 0.67
C THR A 37 -16.63 -21.54 1.56
N PRO A 38 -16.73 -22.20 2.72
CA PRO A 38 -15.58 -22.54 3.52
C PRO A 38 -14.54 -23.37 2.74
N GLY A 39 -13.28 -23.24 3.06
CA GLY A 39 -12.25 -24.05 2.41
C GLY A 39 -10.92 -23.33 2.20
N LYS A 40 -10.15 -23.80 1.22
CA LYS A 40 -8.81 -23.25 0.91
C LYS A 40 -8.89 -22.22 -0.21
N TYR A 41 -8.30 -21.05 0.04
CA TYR A 41 -8.17 -19.93 -0.88
C TYR A 41 -6.71 -19.67 -1.19
N SER A 42 -6.30 -19.83 -2.44
CA SER A 42 -4.96 -19.47 -2.89
C SER A 42 -4.98 -18.05 -3.47
N VAL A 43 -4.18 -17.15 -2.91
CA VAL A 43 -4.18 -15.73 -3.29
C VAL A 43 -2.76 -15.23 -3.46
N ARG A 44 -2.49 -14.53 -4.56
CA ARG A 44 -1.19 -13.90 -4.81
C ARG A 44 -0.96 -12.72 -3.86
N GLY A 45 0.16 -12.75 -3.12
CA GLY A 45 0.56 -11.69 -2.18
C GLY A 45 1.26 -10.50 -2.86
N ASP A 46 1.79 -10.71 -4.07
CA ASP A 46 2.56 -9.73 -4.83
C ASP A 46 1.72 -8.75 -5.68
N VAL A 47 0.40 -8.93 -5.72
CA VAL A 47 -0.51 -8.03 -6.46
C VAL A 47 -1.05 -6.94 -5.55
N SER A 48 -1.81 -7.33 -4.52
CA SER A 48 -2.37 -6.37 -3.55
C SER A 48 -2.79 -7.09 -2.26
N SER A 49 -2.35 -6.57 -1.12
CA SER A 49 -2.81 -7.03 0.20
C SER A 49 -4.32 -6.84 0.41
N GLN A 50 -4.97 -5.97 -0.36
CA GLN A 50 -6.43 -5.73 -0.26
C GLN A 50 -7.26 -6.95 -0.60
N PHE A 51 -6.81 -7.80 -1.53
CA PHE A 51 -7.49 -9.06 -1.86
C PHE A 51 -7.50 -10.01 -0.66
N ILE A 52 -6.37 -10.14 0.02
CA ILE A 52 -6.22 -10.96 1.23
C ILE A 52 -7.07 -10.37 2.36
N SER A 53 -6.98 -9.06 2.61
CA SER A 53 -7.78 -8.37 3.62
C SER A 53 -9.29 -8.54 3.40
N GLY A 54 -9.75 -8.48 2.14
CA GLY A 54 -11.14 -8.72 1.79
C GLY A 54 -11.63 -10.10 2.22
N LEU A 55 -10.84 -11.15 1.96
CA LEU A 55 -11.14 -12.50 2.43
C LEU A 55 -11.11 -12.59 3.96
N MET A 56 -10.14 -11.97 4.62
CA MET A 56 -10.04 -11.95 6.08
C MET A 56 -11.29 -11.34 6.73
N PHE A 57 -11.98 -10.39 6.07
CA PHE A 57 -13.24 -9.84 6.55
C PHE A 57 -14.42 -10.78 6.32
N ALA A 58 -14.44 -11.54 5.23
CA ALA A 58 -15.60 -12.33 4.82
C ALA A 58 -15.60 -13.75 5.41
N LEU A 59 -14.45 -14.44 5.37
CA LEU A 59 -14.35 -15.87 5.72
C LEU A 59 -14.72 -16.20 7.18
N PRO A 60 -14.50 -15.34 8.18
CA PRO A 60 -14.93 -15.64 9.56
C PRO A 60 -16.42 -15.85 9.72
N LEU A 61 -17.24 -15.28 8.82
CA LEU A 61 -18.71 -15.38 8.85
C LEU A 61 -19.25 -16.68 8.24
N LEU A 62 -18.41 -17.45 7.56
CA LEU A 62 -18.79 -18.71 6.95
C LEU A 62 -19.04 -19.80 8.02
N PRO A 63 -19.86 -20.83 7.73
CA PRO A 63 -20.24 -21.83 8.72
C PRO A 63 -19.08 -22.72 9.20
N ASP A 64 -18.02 -22.88 8.38
CA ASP A 64 -16.87 -23.74 8.67
C ASP A 64 -15.56 -23.00 8.46
N ASP A 65 -14.46 -23.62 8.86
CA ASP A 65 -13.11 -23.08 8.84
C ASP A 65 -12.59 -22.88 7.41
N SER A 66 -11.71 -21.90 7.26
CA SER A 66 -11.07 -21.57 5.99
C SER A 66 -9.57 -21.31 6.15
N ILE A 67 -8.84 -21.49 5.05
CA ILE A 67 -7.41 -21.22 4.99
C ILE A 67 -7.13 -20.29 3.80
N ILE A 68 -6.40 -19.23 4.04
CA ILE A 68 -5.81 -18.42 2.97
C ILE A 68 -4.34 -18.84 2.83
N ASP A 69 -3.99 -19.30 1.65
CA ASP A 69 -2.62 -19.67 1.25
C ASP A 69 -2.07 -18.57 0.34
N ILE A 70 -1.10 -17.81 0.84
CA ILE A 70 -0.54 -16.67 0.13
C ILE A 70 0.61 -17.15 -0.74
N THR A 71 0.44 -17.06 -2.05
CA THR A 71 1.46 -17.43 -3.03
C THR A 71 2.30 -16.22 -3.47
N GLY A 72 3.52 -16.48 -3.91
CA GLY A 72 4.46 -15.40 -4.29
C GLY A 72 5.05 -14.65 -3.09
N ALA A 73 5.60 -13.48 -3.33
CA ALA A 73 6.11 -12.60 -2.29
C ALA A 73 4.96 -11.94 -1.53
N ILE A 74 5.12 -11.80 -0.21
CA ILE A 74 4.17 -11.02 0.59
C ILE A 74 4.69 -9.59 0.63
N GLU A 75 3.96 -8.70 -0.01
CA GLU A 75 4.25 -7.29 0.01
C GLU A 75 3.20 -6.53 0.81
N SER A 76 3.61 -5.42 1.41
CA SER A 76 2.75 -4.64 2.32
C SER A 76 2.21 -5.49 3.48
N GLY A 77 3.05 -6.30 4.10
CA GLY A 77 2.68 -7.16 5.24
C GLY A 77 2.11 -6.38 6.42
N SER A 78 2.55 -5.15 6.62
CA SER A 78 2.02 -4.22 7.62
C SER A 78 0.52 -3.98 7.47
N TYR A 79 -0.01 -3.90 6.24
CA TYR A 79 -1.45 -3.74 6.00
C TYR A 79 -2.26 -4.97 6.41
N LEU A 80 -1.70 -6.18 6.25
CA LEU A 80 -2.32 -7.40 6.79
C LEU A 80 -2.33 -7.38 8.30
N GLY A 81 -1.25 -6.92 8.94
CA GLY A 81 -1.17 -6.73 10.39
C GLY A 81 -2.24 -5.75 10.91
N MET A 82 -2.44 -4.63 10.22
CA MET A 82 -3.52 -3.68 10.53
C MET A 82 -4.90 -4.33 10.42
N THR A 83 -5.12 -5.16 9.39
CA THR A 83 -6.39 -5.88 9.19
C THR A 83 -6.63 -6.88 10.33
N VAL A 84 -5.62 -7.66 10.71
CA VAL A 84 -5.72 -8.59 11.86
C VAL A 84 -6.08 -7.85 13.14
N LYS A 85 -5.44 -6.73 13.41
CA LYS A 85 -5.73 -5.89 14.57
C LYS A 85 -7.16 -5.35 14.56
N ALA A 86 -7.60 -4.81 13.42
CA ALA A 86 -8.96 -4.31 13.26
C ALA A 86 -10.00 -5.43 13.50
N LEU A 87 -9.79 -6.62 12.95
CA LEU A 87 -10.63 -7.79 13.16
C LEU A 87 -10.69 -8.19 14.64
N ALA A 88 -9.55 -8.23 15.30
CA ALA A 88 -9.47 -8.54 16.73
C ALA A 88 -10.22 -7.51 17.58
N ASP A 89 -10.13 -6.23 17.24
CA ASP A 89 -10.88 -5.16 17.90
C ASP A 89 -12.40 -5.37 17.81
N PHE A 90 -12.91 -5.98 16.75
CA PHE A 90 -14.32 -6.33 16.56
C PHE A 90 -14.64 -7.79 16.92
N GLY A 91 -13.77 -8.47 17.67
CA GLY A 91 -14.01 -9.79 18.24
C GLY A 91 -13.75 -10.98 17.32
N ILE A 92 -13.20 -10.75 16.12
CA ILE A 92 -12.80 -11.79 15.17
C ILE A 92 -11.37 -12.23 15.47
N ARG A 93 -11.13 -13.54 15.52
CA ARG A 93 -9.82 -14.13 15.74
C ARG A 93 -9.33 -14.83 14.47
N ILE A 94 -8.12 -14.47 14.06
CA ILE A 94 -7.39 -15.05 12.94
C ILE A 94 -6.04 -15.54 13.45
N SER A 95 -5.62 -16.71 13.01
CA SER A 95 -4.32 -17.28 13.37
C SER A 95 -3.44 -17.34 12.13
N ARG A 96 -2.21 -16.86 12.23
CA ARG A 96 -1.17 -17.11 11.22
C ARG A 96 -0.41 -18.36 11.63
N THR A 97 -0.48 -19.41 10.82
CA THR A 97 0.21 -20.65 11.06
C THR A 97 1.70 -20.53 10.70
N ASP A 98 1.98 -19.75 9.66
CA ASP A 98 3.29 -19.37 9.19
C ASP A 98 3.24 -18.02 8.45
N GLU A 99 4.30 -17.62 7.76
CA GLU A 99 4.34 -16.35 7.05
C GLU A 99 3.33 -16.26 5.90
N ARG A 100 2.92 -17.38 5.32
CA ARG A 100 2.09 -17.45 4.11
C ARG A 100 0.70 -18.02 4.35
N THR A 101 0.47 -18.67 5.48
CA THR A 101 -0.77 -19.38 5.75
C THR A 101 -1.56 -18.68 6.86
N ILE A 102 -2.78 -18.28 6.53
CA ILE A 102 -3.71 -17.68 7.48
C ILE A 102 -4.86 -18.66 7.70
N PHE A 103 -4.98 -19.16 8.92
CA PHE A 103 -6.10 -19.98 9.36
C PHE A 103 -7.21 -19.09 9.93
N ILE A 104 -8.43 -19.31 9.47
CA ILE A 104 -9.62 -18.54 9.84
C ILE A 104 -10.70 -19.52 10.31
N LYS A 105 -10.97 -19.49 11.61
CA LYS A 105 -12.08 -20.25 12.18
C LYS A 105 -13.40 -19.67 11.67
N GLY A 106 -14.30 -20.52 11.21
CA GLY A 106 -15.63 -20.14 10.77
C GLY A 106 -16.58 -19.87 11.92
N ASN A 107 -17.83 -19.55 11.58
CA ASN A 107 -18.94 -19.33 12.50
C ASN A 107 -18.63 -18.25 13.59
N GLN A 108 -17.84 -17.24 13.22
CA GLN A 108 -17.57 -16.09 14.08
C GLN A 108 -18.59 -14.97 13.82
N THR A 109 -18.76 -14.11 14.81
CA THR A 109 -19.66 -12.95 14.72
C THR A 109 -18.94 -11.70 15.15
N TYR A 110 -19.06 -10.65 14.34
CA TYR A 110 -18.54 -9.33 14.67
C TYR A 110 -19.27 -8.75 15.88
N LYS A 111 -18.51 -8.20 16.81
CA LYS A 111 -19.05 -7.51 18.00
C LYS A 111 -19.05 -6.01 17.75
N PRO A 112 -20.19 -5.33 17.84
CA PRO A 112 -20.25 -3.86 17.72
C PRO A 112 -19.32 -3.18 18.73
N ARG A 113 -18.57 -2.18 18.28
CA ARG A 113 -17.64 -1.43 19.11
C ARG A 113 -17.47 -0.01 18.59
N THR A 114 -17.35 0.95 19.50
CA THR A 114 -16.92 2.30 19.16
C THR A 114 -15.41 2.38 19.23
N LEU A 115 -14.78 2.78 18.12
CA LEU A 115 -13.34 2.98 18.02
C LEU A 115 -13.05 4.39 17.50
N ARG A 116 -11.92 4.93 17.95
CA ARG A 116 -11.33 6.12 17.34
C ARG A 116 -10.24 5.65 16.37
N VAL A 117 -10.43 5.98 15.10
CA VAL A 117 -9.41 5.73 14.06
C VAL A 117 -8.19 6.59 14.38
N GLU A 118 -7.00 5.99 14.33
CA GLU A 118 -5.74 6.70 14.53
C GLU A 118 -5.38 7.58 13.33
N GLY A 119 -4.50 8.58 13.54
CA GLY A 119 -3.99 9.42 12.46
C GLY A 119 -3.19 8.61 11.44
N ASP A 120 -3.28 9.02 10.18
CA ASP A 120 -2.62 8.36 9.04
C ASP A 120 -1.16 8.80 8.93
N TYR A 121 -0.25 7.86 9.12
CA TYR A 121 1.19 8.08 9.02
C TYR A 121 1.65 8.38 7.58
N SER A 122 0.99 7.81 6.57
CA SER A 122 1.31 8.14 5.19
C SER A 122 1.06 9.62 4.90
N ASN A 123 -0.12 10.14 5.31
CA ASN A 123 -0.43 11.55 5.13
C ASN A 123 0.47 12.45 6.00
N ALA A 124 0.78 12.03 7.23
CA ALA A 124 1.69 12.77 8.10
C ALA A 124 3.08 12.94 7.48
N ALA A 125 3.57 11.94 6.73
CA ALA A 125 4.86 12.00 6.06
C ALA A 125 4.94 13.17 5.08
N PHE A 126 3.87 13.48 4.33
CA PHE A 126 3.86 14.61 3.40
C PHE A 126 4.01 15.95 4.12
N PHE A 127 3.38 16.13 5.28
CA PHE A 127 3.52 17.35 6.07
C PHE A 127 4.89 17.44 6.74
N GLU A 128 5.37 16.36 7.35
CA GLU A 128 6.67 16.37 8.02
C GLU A 128 7.86 16.41 7.04
N ALA A 129 7.63 16.09 5.74
CA ALA A 129 8.65 16.26 4.69
C ALA A 129 9.15 17.70 4.58
N PHE A 130 8.31 18.71 4.87
CA PHE A 130 8.72 20.11 4.89
C PHE A 130 9.88 20.37 5.87
N ASN A 131 9.97 19.59 6.94
CA ASN A 131 11.06 19.75 7.93
C ASN A 131 12.43 19.33 7.36
N SER A 132 12.46 18.47 6.35
CA SER A 132 13.70 18.07 5.68
C SER A 132 14.25 19.12 4.71
N VAL A 133 13.46 20.16 4.43
CA VAL A 133 13.82 21.30 3.56
C VAL A 133 13.77 22.64 4.29
N GLY A 134 13.93 22.63 5.62
CA GLY A 134 13.98 23.83 6.45
C GLY A 134 12.62 24.32 6.98
N GLY A 135 11.55 23.55 6.80
CA GLY A 135 10.25 23.83 7.42
C GLY A 135 10.21 23.50 8.91
N ASN A 136 9.14 23.91 9.57
CA ASN A 136 8.87 23.61 10.98
C ASN A 136 7.40 23.23 11.16
N VAL A 137 7.07 21.98 10.81
CA VAL A 137 5.73 21.42 10.90
C VAL A 137 5.69 20.34 11.97
N ALA A 138 4.70 20.40 12.86
CA ALA A 138 4.42 19.35 13.84
C ALA A 138 3.05 18.73 13.56
N VAL A 139 3.02 17.41 13.40
CA VAL A 139 1.79 16.65 13.23
C VAL A 139 1.36 16.04 14.55
N ALA A 140 0.19 16.43 15.04
CA ALA A 140 -0.40 15.90 16.27
C ALA A 140 -1.39 14.76 15.98
N GLY A 141 -1.69 13.95 17.01
CA GLY A 141 -2.72 12.91 16.94
C GLY A 141 -2.26 11.56 16.37
N LEU A 142 -0.99 11.42 16.04
CA LEU A 142 -0.41 10.14 15.65
C LEU A 142 -0.21 9.24 16.87
N LYS A 143 -0.59 7.98 16.75
CA LYS A 143 -0.46 6.98 17.80
C LYS A 143 0.94 6.36 17.79
N LYS A 144 1.69 6.42 18.89
CA LYS A 144 3.08 5.95 18.95
C LYS A 144 3.23 4.44 18.71
N ASP A 145 2.32 3.64 19.25
CA ASP A 145 2.26 2.17 19.12
C ASP A 145 1.36 1.75 17.95
N THR A 146 1.60 2.33 16.79
CA THR A 146 0.85 2.03 15.56
C THR A 146 1.34 0.75 14.88
N CYS A 147 0.43 0.08 14.16
CA CYS A 147 0.75 -1.01 13.23
C CYS A 147 0.93 -0.52 11.78
N GLN A 148 0.85 0.80 11.54
CA GLN A 148 1.04 1.34 10.20
C GLN A 148 2.51 1.25 9.79
N GLY A 149 2.82 0.53 8.70
CA GLY A 149 4.18 0.37 8.19
C GLY A 149 4.81 1.71 7.81
N ASP A 150 4.00 2.63 7.34
CA ASP A 150 4.44 3.96 6.92
C ASP A 150 4.98 4.84 8.07
N ALA A 151 4.77 4.44 9.34
CA ALA A 151 5.41 5.13 10.48
C ALA A 151 6.95 5.16 10.38
N VAL A 152 7.52 4.31 9.55
CA VAL A 152 8.96 4.23 9.28
C VAL A 152 9.52 5.51 8.62
N TYR A 153 8.67 6.37 8.04
CA TYR A 153 9.10 7.55 7.27
C TYR A 153 10.06 8.47 8.06
N ARG A 154 9.85 8.64 9.37
CA ARG A 154 10.73 9.50 10.19
C ARG A 154 12.18 9.02 10.20
N ARG A 155 12.36 7.70 10.30
CA ARG A 155 13.69 7.08 10.22
C ARG A 155 14.27 7.21 8.82
N LEU A 156 13.44 7.06 7.78
CA LEU A 156 13.85 7.16 6.39
C LEU A 156 14.25 8.58 6.02
N PHE A 157 13.50 9.59 6.43
CA PHE A 157 13.89 11.01 6.24
C PHE A 157 15.24 11.32 6.91
N GLY A 158 15.45 10.82 8.13
CA GLY A 158 16.75 10.97 8.79
C GLY A 158 17.91 10.30 8.05
N LYS A 159 17.69 9.25 7.27
CA LYS A 159 18.70 8.66 6.40
C LYS A 159 18.96 9.54 5.17
N LEU A 160 17.90 10.04 4.52
CA LEU A 160 17.97 10.88 3.31
C LEU A 160 18.69 12.21 3.55
N VAL A 161 18.48 12.82 4.71
CA VAL A 161 19.16 14.05 5.10
C VAL A 161 20.66 13.83 5.33
N ARG A 162 21.07 12.63 5.77
CA ARG A 162 22.49 12.32 6.07
C ARG A 162 23.29 11.79 4.88
N GLY A 163 22.64 11.33 3.83
CA GLY A 163 23.33 10.74 2.68
C GLY A 163 22.37 10.16 1.66
N CYS A 164 22.92 9.42 0.68
CA CYS A 164 22.18 8.70 -0.36
C CYS A 164 22.03 7.21 0.02
N PRO A 165 21.00 6.83 0.78
CA PRO A 165 20.80 5.45 1.17
C PRO A 165 20.16 4.61 0.07
N GLU A 166 20.32 3.27 0.19
CA GLU A 166 19.41 2.31 -0.41
C GLU A 166 18.26 2.05 0.55
N ILE A 167 17.02 2.10 0.05
CA ILE A 167 15.79 1.90 0.83
C ILE A 167 14.88 0.91 0.11
N ASP A 168 14.55 -0.20 0.77
CA ASP A 168 13.49 -1.10 0.34
C ASP A 168 12.12 -0.53 0.75
N ILE A 169 11.25 -0.33 -0.23
CA ILE A 169 9.89 0.22 -0.04
C ILE A 169 8.79 -0.84 -0.25
N SER A 170 9.12 -2.11 -0.33
CA SER A 170 8.14 -3.19 -0.54
C SER A 170 7.02 -3.19 0.49
N ASP A 171 7.32 -2.80 1.75
CA ASP A 171 6.34 -2.74 2.85
C ASP A 171 5.73 -1.33 3.06
N CYS A 172 6.27 -0.30 2.41
CA CYS A 172 5.78 1.08 2.51
C CYS A 172 5.72 1.82 1.15
N PRO A 173 5.10 1.22 0.10
CA PRO A 173 5.12 1.77 -1.25
C PRO A 173 4.41 3.12 -1.38
N ASP A 174 3.53 3.45 -0.45
CA ASP A 174 2.82 4.74 -0.43
C ASP A 174 3.72 5.91 0.00
N LEU A 175 4.86 5.61 0.62
CA LEU A 175 5.88 6.62 0.93
C LEU A 175 6.79 6.96 -0.26
N ALA A 176 6.81 6.16 -1.34
CA ALA A 176 7.72 6.36 -2.45
C ALA A 176 7.74 7.80 -2.96
N PRO A 177 6.59 8.45 -3.29
CA PRO A 177 6.59 9.81 -3.81
C PRO A 177 7.24 10.82 -2.86
N VAL A 178 6.85 10.80 -1.59
CA VAL A 178 7.42 11.74 -0.61
C VAL A 178 8.89 11.47 -0.33
N LEU A 179 9.35 10.21 -0.34
CA LEU A 179 10.77 9.86 -0.21
C LEU A 179 11.57 10.37 -1.40
N MET A 180 11.05 10.25 -2.62
CA MET A 180 11.69 10.79 -3.82
C MET A 180 11.81 12.31 -3.76
N ALA A 181 10.77 13.02 -3.29
CA ALA A 181 10.80 14.48 -3.12
C ALA A 181 11.83 14.91 -2.07
N VAL A 182 11.85 14.27 -0.89
CA VAL A 182 12.83 14.53 0.17
C VAL A 182 14.26 14.22 -0.31
N ALA A 183 14.43 13.12 -1.05
CA ALA A 183 15.72 12.73 -1.61
C ALA A 183 16.25 13.72 -2.63
N ALA A 184 15.39 14.20 -3.54
CA ALA A 184 15.74 15.21 -4.55
C ALA A 184 16.23 16.51 -3.92
N ALA A 185 15.62 16.91 -2.80
CA ALA A 185 15.99 18.11 -2.06
C ALA A 185 17.22 17.94 -1.14
N ASN A 186 17.71 16.71 -0.95
CA ASN A 186 18.84 16.42 -0.06
C ASN A 186 19.97 15.68 -0.82
N ASN A 187 20.17 14.40 -0.55
CA ASN A 187 21.35 13.67 -1.02
C ASN A 187 21.03 12.58 -2.06
N GLY A 188 19.80 12.51 -2.54
CA GLY A 188 19.36 11.44 -3.43
C GLY A 188 18.98 10.15 -2.68
N VAL A 189 18.56 9.14 -3.45
CA VAL A 189 18.18 7.82 -2.93
C VAL A 189 18.22 6.77 -4.03
N ARG A 190 18.49 5.52 -3.65
CA ARG A 190 18.18 4.33 -4.43
C ARG A 190 17.05 3.59 -3.75
N LEU A 191 15.86 3.60 -4.37
CA LEU A 191 14.70 2.82 -3.92
C LEU A 191 14.67 1.46 -4.61
N ILE A 192 14.49 0.40 -3.85
CA ILE A 192 14.25 -0.96 -4.34
C ILE A 192 12.87 -1.45 -3.89
N GLY A 193 12.35 -2.51 -4.53
CA GLY A 193 10.98 -2.97 -4.26
C GLY A 193 9.92 -2.06 -4.90
N THR A 194 10.22 -1.46 -6.05
CA THR A 194 9.41 -0.41 -6.67
C THR A 194 8.41 -0.90 -7.71
N HIS A 195 8.45 -2.17 -8.10
CA HIS A 195 7.66 -2.71 -9.23
C HIS A 195 6.14 -2.49 -9.09
N ARG A 196 5.61 -2.46 -7.86
CA ARG A 196 4.18 -2.20 -7.60
C ARG A 196 3.76 -0.75 -7.79
N LEU A 197 4.68 0.18 -7.87
CA LEU A 197 4.34 1.60 -8.10
C LEU A 197 3.64 1.80 -9.46
N LYS A 198 3.89 0.90 -10.43
CA LYS A 198 3.28 0.92 -11.76
C LYS A 198 1.78 0.62 -11.76
N ILE A 199 1.29 -0.14 -10.76
CA ILE A 199 -0.10 -0.61 -10.67
C ILE A 199 -0.93 0.14 -9.62
N LYS A 200 -0.42 1.27 -9.13
CA LYS A 200 -1.14 2.17 -8.21
C LYS A 200 -2.13 3.06 -8.98
N GLU A 201 -2.55 4.17 -8.38
CA GLU A 201 -3.46 5.14 -9.01
C GLU A 201 -2.87 5.78 -10.27
N SER A 202 -1.56 5.94 -10.29
CA SER A 202 -0.73 6.29 -11.44
C SER A 202 0.49 5.34 -11.46
N ASP A 203 1.31 5.37 -12.52
CA ASP A 203 2.69 4.87 -12.43
C ASP A 203 3.49 5.88 -11.60
N ARG A 204 3.48 5.69 -10.27
CA ARG A 204 4.05 6.66 -9.32
C ARG A 204 5.53 6.93 -9.56
N GLY A 205 6.28 5.93 -10.00
CA GLY A 205 7.70 6.10 -10.32
C GLY A 205 7.90 7.08 -11.46
N ARG A 206 7.19 6.90 -12.56
CA ARG A 206 7.26 7.78 -13.72
C ARG A 206 6.65 9.14 -13.46
N ALA A 207 5.49 9.20 -12.81
CA ALA A 207 4.84 10.46 -12.44
C ALA A 207 5.78 11.35 -11.61
N MET A 208 6.43 10.79 -10.58
CA MET A 208 7.39 11.54 -9.78
C MET A 208 8.65 11.92 -10.56
N ALA A 209 9.14 11.06 -11.46
CA ALA A 209 10.28 11.40 -12.32
C ALA A 209 9.97 12.60 -13.24
N GLU A 210 8.76 12.62 -13.83
CA GLU A 210 8.28 13.74 -14.65
C GLU A 210 8.19 15.05 -13.83
N GLU A 211 7.63 14.99 -12.64
CA GLU A 211 7.49 16.18 -11.80
C GLU A 211 8.84 16.67 -11.26
N LEU A 212 9.70 15.77 -10.81
CA LEU A 212 11.05 16.14 -10.33
C LEU A 212 11.95 16.70 -11.45
N ALA A 213 11.77 16.27 -12.70
CA ALA A 213 12.47 16.82 -13.84
C ALA A 213 12.18 18.31 -14.06
N LYS A 214 10.98 18.78 -13.73
CA LYS A 214 10.62 20.22 -13.79
C LYS A 214 11.44 21.07 -12.81
N PHE A 215 11.90 20.47 -11.70
CA PHE A 215 12.83 21.10 -10.76
C PHE A 215 14.29 20.93 -11.16
N GLY A 216 14.58 20.29 -12.30
CA GLY A 216 15.92 19.99 -12.79
C GLY A 216 16.57 18.76 -12.14
N CYS A 217 15.81 17.96 -11.40
CA CYS A 217 16.28 16.74 -10.78
C CYS A 217 16.23 15.57 -11.78
N SER A 218 17.28 14.76 -11.83
CA SER A 218 17.35 13.55 -12.66
C SER A 218 16.89 12.33 -11.86
N THR A 219 16.04 11.52 -12.47
CA THR A 219 15.52 10.29 -11.89
C THR A 219 15.60 9.17 -12.89
N GLU A 220 16.15 8.03 -12.51
CA GLU A 220 16.17 6.80 -13.28
C GLU A 220 15.12 5.84 -12.75
N VAL A 221 14.25 5.33 -13.64
CA VAL A 221 13.15 4.44 -13.29
C VAL A 221 13.31 3.13 -14.02
N TRP A 222 13.64 2.09 -13.27
CA TRP A 222 13.78 0.71 -13.75
C TRP A 222 12.58 -0.14 -13.34
N ASP A 223 12.62 -1.43 -13.63
CA ASP A 223 11.48 -2.31 -13.33
C ASP A 223 11.17 -2.43 -11.84
N ASN A 224 12.18 -2.61 -11.02
CA ASN A 224 12.05 -2.77 -9.56
C ASN A 224 13.01 -1.87 -8.76
N GLU A 225 13.46 -0.79 -9.38
CA GLU A 225 14.39 0.15 -8.79
C GLU A 225 14.14 1.57 -9.31
N ILE A 226 14.33 2.56 -8.43
CA ILE A 226 14.30 3.98 -8.80
C ILE A 226 15.49 4.66 -8.13
N THR A 227 16.29 5.38 -8.92
CA THR A 227 17.38 6.21 -8.41
C THR A 227 17.05 7.68 -8.62
N VAL A 228 17.06 8.46 -7.53
CA VAL A 228 16.93 9.92 -7.56
C VAL A 228 18.29 10.55 -7.34
N HIS A 229 18.77 11.31 -8.30
CA HIS A 229 20.04 12.02 -8.22
C HIS A 229 19.84 13.41 -7.62
N PRO A 230 20.58 13.76 -6.54
CA PRO A 230 20.39 15.05 -5.89
C PRO A 230 20.89 16.19 -6.80
N ARG A 231 20.17 17.30 -6.78
CA ARG A 231 20.58 18.55 -7.44
C ARG A 231 20.06 19.75 -6.67
N MET A 232 20.70 20.89 -6.91
CA MET A 232 20.10 22.17 -6.52
C MET A 232 18.79 22.33 -7.32
N LEU A 233 17.67 22.27 -6.60
CA LEU A 233 16.34 22.38 -7.21
C LEU A 233 16.14 23.79 -7.76
N LYS A 234 15.53 23.86 -8.95
CA LYS A 234 15.17 25.11 -9.62
C LYS A 234 13.67 25.33 -9.49
N THR A 235 13.24 26.57 -9.48
CA THR A 235 11.81 26.89 -9.60
C THR A 235 11.30 26.35 -10.95
N PRO A 236 10.24 25.52 -10.97
CA PRO A 236 9.70 24.96 -12.19
C PRO A 236 9.04 26.04 -13.05
N GLU A 237 9.29 26.03 -14.35
CA GLU A 237 8.63 26.91 -15.34
C GLU A 237 7.25 26.39 -15.74
N LEU A 238 7.04 25.08 -15.64
CA LEU A 238 5.78 24.41 -15.97
C LEU A 238 4.99 24.08 -14.69
N PRO A 239 3.66 24.13 -14.76
CA PRO A 239 2.82 23.74 -13.63
C PRO A 239 3.04 22.27 -13.27
N LEU A 240 2.93 21.97 -11.98
CA LEU A 240 2.99 20.61 -11.48
C LEU A 240 1.65 19.89 -11.71
N SER A 241 1.72 18.58 -11.88
CA SER A 241 0.55 17.71 -12.03
C SER A 241 0.50 16.71 -10.89
N GLY A 242 -0.65 16.52 -10.29
CA GLY A 242 -0.90 15.44 -9.35
C GLY A 242 -1.21 14.09 -10.02
N HIS A 243 -1.14 13.98 -11.37
CA HIS A 243 -1.38 12.76 -12.16
C HIS A 243 -2.66 12.01 -11.75
N ASN A 244 -3.64 12.72 -11.18
CA ASN A 244 -4.82 12.12 -10.58
C ASN A 244 -4.50 11.09 -9.47
N ASP A 245 -3.39 11.18 -8.80
CA ASP A 245 -2.98 10.34 -7.69
C ASP A 245 -2.81 11.21 -6.43
N HIS A 246 -3.44 10.81 -5.34
CA HIS A 246 -3.41 11.57 -4.08
C HIS A 246 -2.06 11.51 -3.35
N ARG A 247 -1.08 10.79 -3.92
CA ARG A 247 0.28 10.67 -3.37
C ARG A 247 1.32 11.44 -4.19
N ILE A 248 0.93 12.03 -5.34
CA ILE A 248 1.80 12.86 -6.20
C ILE A 248 1.59 14.34 -5.93
#